data_b88c4cbf38c4da450f30d9588fdafb77
#
_entry.id   b88c4cbf38c4da450f30d9588fdafb77
#
_cell.length_a   1.000
_cell.length_b   1.000
_cell.length_c   1.000
_cell.angle_alpha   90.00
_cell.angle_beta   90.00
_cell.angle_gamma   90.00
#
_symmetry.space_group_name_H-M   'P 1'
#
loop_
_entity.id
_entity.type
_entity.pdbx_description
1 polymer ?
#
loop_
_entity_poly.entity_id
_entity_poly.type
_entity_poly.pdbx_seq_one_letter_code
_entity_poly.pdbx_strand_id
1 'polypeptide(L)'
;MPNLSSVPDEAHTEPRPAESATPKRRKSRKVSNPTSPPIPAEAADTLPDWPEFIRNSSPGDVERRFAKEAAAILASEPVVANNYACVALLQPERSIGQFELDQIFAALAKSNPDSAKDVLLLLLSPGGGIEPAYQISKVCKTSAKDKFVVCIPRQAKSAATLIALGADEIHMSLLGHLGPIDPQVQGLPALGVSQALETLAVLVERHPGSANMFATYLQNSVRIEQIGYYERICESAVQYAERLLSSKSALPKPAAEIARELVHEYKDHGFVIDLAEAMEHLGDTWIKVATPEVMAAERLYRLFERVNLFLGFYKSKVLWIAGSVSEGIFIFDRPKTRGA
;
A
#
# COMPACT_ATOMS: atom_id res chain seq x y z
N MET A 1 77.77 31.79 9.17
CA MET A 1 77.67 32.15 7.77
C MET A 1 78.17 31.01 6.94
N PRO A 2 77.32 30.40 6.08
CA PRO A 2 77.15 30.86 4.73
C PRO A 2 75.72 30.73 4.18
N ASN A 3 75.49 31.66 3.31
CA ASN A 3 74.65 31.73 2.08
C ASN A 3 73.23 31.15 1.99
N LEU A 4 72.32 32.08 1.85
CA LEU A 4 71.03 32.01 1.21
C LEU A 4 71.14 31.66 -0.31
N SER A 5 70.40 30.63 -0.75
CA SER A 5 70.05 30.47 -2.17
C SER A 5 68.57 30.17 -2.31
N SER A 6 67.89 31.11 -2.90
CA SER A 6 66.68 31.14 -3.76
C SER A 6 65.76 29.93 -3.75
N VAL A 7 64.54 30.15 -3.24
CA VAL A 7 63.33 29.35 -3.43
C VAL A 7 62.61 29.89 -4.71
N PRO A 8 62.17 29.04 -5.63
CA PRO A 8 61.35 29.49 -6.77
C PRO A 8 59.91 29.65 -6.32
N ASP A 9 59.30 30.68 -6.89
CA ASP A 9 57.92 31.10 -6.83
C ASP A 9 57.00 30.00 -7.38
N GLU A 10 56.26 29.30 -6.52
CA GLU A 10 55.16 28.40 -6.97
C GLU A 10 53.87 29.20 -7.09
N ALA A 11 53.42 29.30 -8.32
CA ALA A 11 52.18 29.91 -8.71
C ALA A 11 50.97 29.24 -8.01
N HIS A 12 50.23 29.97 -7.22
CA HIS A 12 48.88 29.63 -6.71
C HIS A 12 47.93 29.45 -7.88
N THR A 13 47.66 28.21 -8.26
CA THR A 13 46.48 27.85 -9.05
C THR A 13 45.29 27.59 -8.15
N GLU A 14 44.35 28.51 -8.15
CA GLU A 14 43.06 28.30 -7.52
C GLU A 14 42.34 27.07 -8.12
N PRO A 15 41.74 26.18 -7.31
CA PRO A 15 40.93 25.09 -7.83
C PRO A 15 39.61 25.64 -8.40
N ARG A 16 39.34 25.36 -9.68
CA ARG A 16 38.07 25.63 -10.32
C ARG A 16 36.95 24.93 -9.54
N PRO A 17 35.78 25.55 -9.34
CA PRO A 17 34.63 24.91 -8.75
C PRO A 17 34.19 23.72 -9.61
N ALA A 18 33.95 22.58 -8.96
CA ALA A 18 33.41 21.39 -9.59
C ALA A 18 32.06 21.70 -10.25
N GLU A 19 31.94 21.47 -11.54
CA GLU A 19 30.67 21.50 -12.27
C GLU A 19 29.68 20.56 -11.60
N SER A 20 28.56 21.11 -11.16
CA SER A 20 27.43 20.36 -10.67
C SER A 20 26.93 19.44 -11.78
N ALA A 21 27.11 18.15 -11.61
CA ALA A 21 26.54 17.14 -12.50
C ALA A 21 25.02 17.21 -12.40
N THR A 22 24.38 17.82 -13.40
CA THR A 22 22.95 17.74 -13.62
C THR A 22 22.54 16.27 -13.76
N PRO A 23 21.53 15.79 -13.01
CA PRO A 23 21.09 14.42 -13.16
C PRO A 23 20.58 14.20 -14.58
N LYS A 24 21.16 13.23 -15.28
CA LYS A 24 20.77 12.84 -16.64
C LYS A 24 19.30 12.40 -16.59
N ARG A 25 18.44 13.19 -17.22
CA ARG A 25 17.03 12.88 -17.47
C ARG A 25 16.94 11.49 -18.13
N ARG A 26 16.50 10.49 -17.34
CA ARG A 26 16.29 9.11 -17.79
C ARG A 26 15.28 9.15 -18.94
N LYS A 27 15.66 8.68 -20.12
CA LYS A 27 14.74 8.58 -21.26
C LYS A 27 13.64 7.61 -20.88
N SER A 28 12.42 8.12 -20.74
CA SER A 28 11.23 7.29 -20.57
C SER A 28 11.13 6.34 -21.76
N ARG A 29 11.24 5.05 -21.50
CA ARG A 29 10.91 4.01 -22.45
C ARG A 29 9.43 4.18 -22.76
N LYS A 30 9.06 4.41 -24.03
CA LYS A 30 7.66 4.42 -24.44
C LYS A 30 7.10 3.02 -24.16
N VAL A 31 6.43 2.88 -23.02
CA VAL A 31 5.53 1.76 -22.78
C VAL A 31 4.38 1.99 -23.77
N SER A 32 4.19 1.08 -24.69
CA SER A 32 2.98 1.05 -25.51
C SER A 32 1.80 0.93 -24.54
N ASN A 33 0.98 1.99 -24.47
CA ASN A 33 -0.26 1.91 -23.70
C ASN A 33 -1.00 0.64 -24.10
N PRO A 34 -1.28 -0.28 -23.18
CA PRO A 34 -2.21 -1.35 -23.47
C PRO A 34 -3.53 -0.67 -23.83
N THR A 35 -4.06 -0.97 -24.99
CA THR A 35 -5.38 -0.52 -25.40
C THR A 35 -6.36 -0.99 -24.35
N SER A 36 -6.83 -0.05 -23.52
CA SER A 36 -7.84 -0.35 -22.51
C SER A 36 -9.04 -0.97 -23.23
N PRO A 37 -9.47 -2.18 -22.82
CA PRO A 37 -10.73 -2.69 -23.34
C PRO A 37 -11.82 -1.66 -23.02
N PRO A 38 -12.79 -1.44 -23.92
CA PRO A 38 -13.90 -0.54 -23.63
C PRO A 38 -14.55 -1.01 -22.34
N ILE A 39 -14.76 -0.08 -21.41
CA ILE A 39 -15.59 -0.34 -20.24
C ILE A 39 -16.93 -0.81 -20.80
N PRO A 40 -17.40 -2.04 -20.49
CA PRO A 40 -18.66 -2.51 -21.02
C PRO A 40 -19.72 -1.47 -20.68
N ALA A 41 -20.44 -0.96 -21.70
CA ALA A 41 -21.62 -0.17 -21.46
C ALA A 41 -22.56 -1.07 -20.65
N GLU A 42 -22.71 -0.78 -19.36
CA GLU A 42 -23.61 -1.50 -18.49
C GLU A 42 -24.98 -1.49 -19.16
N ALA A 43 -25.52 -2.69 -19.40
CA ALA A 43 -26.96 -2.81 -19.55
C ALA A 43 -27.54 -1.96 -18.41
N ALA A 44 -28.51 -1.07 -18.74
CA ALA A 44 -29.16 -0.20 -17.77
C ALA A 44 -29.88 -1.12 -16.76
N ASP A 45 -29.09 -1.66 -15.84
CA ASP A 45 -29.56 -2.35 -14.67
C ASP A 45 -30.36 -1.31 -13.92
N THR A 46 -31.65 -1.56 -13.74
CA THR A 46 -32.48 -0.77 -12.83
C THR A 46 -31.84 -0.91 -11.47
N LEU A 47 -30.92 0.02 -11.20
CA LEU A 47 -30.15 0.02 -9.97
C LEU A 47 -31.14 0.04 -8.82
N PRO A 48 -31.06 -0.94 -7.91
CA PRO A 48 -31.92 -0.92 -6.74
C PRO A 48 -31.82 0.46 -6.10
N ASP A 49 -32.94 1.00 -5.64
CA ASP A 49 -32.99 2.31 -4.98
C ASP A 49 -32.32 2.26 -3.62
N TRP A 50 -30.98 2.20 -3.63
CA TRP A 50 -30.16 2.18 -2.43
C TRP A 50 -30.39 3.40 -1.52
N PRO A 51 -30.51 4.64 -2.04
CA PRO A 51 -30.82 5.82 -1.23
C PRO A 51 -32.08 5.66 -0.39
N GLU A 52 -33.19 5.27 -1.02
CA GLU A 52 -34.47 5.08 -0.34
C GLU A 52 -34.41 3.89 0.64
N PHE A 53 -33.83 2.78 0.20
CA PHE A 53 -33.66 1.60 1.04
C PHE A 53 -32.86 1.91 2.31
N ILE A 54 -31.68 2.54 2.18
CA ILE A 54 -30.83 2.88 3.34
C ILE A 54 -31.57 3.85 4.28
N ARG A 55 -32.29 4.83 3.74
CA ARG A 55 -33.05 5.78 4.58
C ARG A 55 -34.05 5.07 5.49
N ASN A 56 -34.77 4.07 4.96
CA ASN A 56 -35.90 3.43 5.61
C ASN A 56 -35.55 2.10 6.32
N SER A 57 -34.33 1.57 6.18
CA SER A 57 -33.94 0.26 6.70
C SER A 57 -33.03 0.36 7.90
N SER A 58 -32.97 -0.70 8.70
CA SER A 58 -31.98 -0.86 9.76
C SER A 58 -30.58 -1.15 9.18
N PRO A 59 -29.50 -0.92 9.91
CA PRO A 59 -28.15 -1.33 9.48
C PRO A 59 -28.06 -2.81 9.13
N GLY A 60 -28.70 -3.70 9.88
CA GLY A 60 -28.73 -5.14 9.60
C GLY A 60 -29.49 -5.51 8.31
N ASP A 61 -30.49 -4.71 7.89
CA ASP A 61 -31.14 -4.91 6.58
C ASP A 61 -30.21 -4.51 5.45
N VAL A 62 -29.52 -3.40 5.62
CA VAL A 62 -28.52 -2.91 4.67
C VAL A 62 -27.41 -3.94 4.49
N GLU A 63 -26.89 -4.48 5.58
CA GLU A 63 -25.88 -5.54 5.61
C GLU A 63 -26.35 -6.76 4.81
N ARG A 64 -27.54 -7.30 5.11
CA ARG A 64 -28.10 -8.48 4.43
C ARG A 64 -28.28 -8.25 2.93
N ARG A 65 -28.79 -7.10 2.55
CA ARG A 65 -28.97 -6.76 1.12
C ARG A 65 -27.64 -6.63 0.42
N PHE A 66 -26.68 -5.92 1.03
CA PHE A 66 -25.32 -5.79 0.50
C PHE A 66 -24.67 -7.16 0.32
N ALA A 67 -24.71 -8.03 1.33
CA ALA A 67 -24.18 -9.39 1.27
C ALA A 67 -24.74 -10.18 0.08
N LYS A 68 -26.06 -10.10 -0.14
CA LYS A 68 -26.70 -10.78 -1.27
C LYS A 68 -26.24 -10.25 -2.63
N GLU A 69 -26.15 -8.94 -2.79
CA GLU A 69 -25.72 -8.31 -4.05
C GLU A 69 -24.22 -8.54 -4.29
N ALA A 70 -23.38 -8.43 -3.24
CA ALA A 70 -21.95 -8.72 -3.32
C ALA A 70 -21.67 -10.18 -3.74
N ALA A 71 -22.36 -11.13 -3.12
CA ALA A 71 -22.25 -12.54 -3.50
C ALA A 71 -22.73 -12.79 -4.95
N ALA A 72 -23.80 -12.13 -5.39
CA ALA A 72 -24.29 -12.23 -6.77
C ALA A 72 -23.28 -11.68 -7.79
N ILE A 73 -22.61 -10.56 -7.46
CA ILE A 73 -21.53 -10.00 -8.30
C ILE A 73 -20.40 -11.01 -8.49
N LEU A 74 -19.90 -11.60 -7.42
CA LEU A 74 -18.81 -12.59 -7.51
C LEU A 74 -19.26 -13.86 -8.26
N ALA A 75 -20.48 -14.32 -8.01
CA ALA A 75 -21.04 -15.50 -8.67
C ALA A 75 -21.30 -15.27 -10.17
N SER A 76 -21.55 -14.03 -10.59
CA SER A 76 -21.79 -13.69 -12.00
C SER A 76 -20.53 -13.72 -12.87
N GLU A 77 -19.33 -13.81 -12.26
CA GLU A 77 -18.08 -13.92 -12.97
C GLU A 77 -17.58 -15.38 -12.88
N PRO A 78 -17.73 -16.20 -13.95
CA PRO A 78 -17.47 -17.65 -13.88
C PRO A 78 -16.07 -18.02 -13.45
N VAL A 79 -15.07 -17.22 -13.85
CA VAL A 79 -13.65 -17.45 -13.46
C VAL A 79 -13.52 -17.31 -11.94
N VAL A 80 -14.12 -16.27 -11.37
CA VAL A 80 -14.06 -16.01 -9.92
C VAL A 80 -14.84 -17.07 -9.15
N ALA A 81 -16.08 -17.36 -9.54
CA ALA A 81 -16.95 -18.29 -8.86
C ALA A 81 -16.39 -19.73 -8.79
N ASN A 82 -15.79 -20.19 -9.90
CA ASN A 82 -15.35 -21.56 -10.01
C ASN A 82 -13.95 -21.80 -9.41
N ASN A 83 -13.05 -20.84 -9.52
CA ASN A 83 -11.64 -21.08 -9.20
C ASN A 83 -11.22 -20.56 -7.82
N TYR A 84 -11.96 -19.60 -7.22
CA TYR A 84 -11.48 -18.91 -6.04
C TYR A 84 -12.38 -19.09 -4.81
N ALA A 85 -11.73 -19.22 -3.66
CA ALA A 85 -12.28 -18.85 -2.37
C ALA A 85 -12.04 -17.32 -2.21
N CYS A 86 -13.14 -16.54 -2.23
CA CYS A 86 -13.06 -15.09 -2.22
C CYS A 86 -13.16 -14.55 -0.79
N VAL A 87 -12.20 -13.72 -0.42
CA VAL A 87 -12.22 -12.90 0.79
C VAL A 87 -12.00 -11.45 0.42
N ALA A 88 -12.45 -10.54 1.28
CA ALA A 88 -12.31 -9.11 1.04
C ALA A 88 -11.77 -8.40 2.30
N LEU A 89 -10.96 -7.39 2.07
CA LEU A 89 -10.52 -6.42 3.05
C LEU A 89 -10.76 -5.03 2.46
N LEU A 90 -11.98 -4.54 2.60
CA LEU A 90 -12.41 -3.23 2.08
C LEU A 90 -12.65 -2.29 3.26
N GLN A 91 -11.65 -1.47 3.58
CA GLN A 91 -11.66 -0.60 4.75
C GLN A 91 -10.84 0.69 4.50
N PRO A 92 -11.36 1.67 3.76
CA PRO A 92 -10.60 2.84 3.34
C PRO A 92 -10.23 3.79 4.49
N GLU A 93 -10.90 3.71 5.63
CA GLU A 93 -10.74 4.61 6.77
C GLU A 93 -10.19 3.89 8.04
N ARG A 94 -9.80 2.62 7.94
CA ARG A 94 -9.38 1.81 9.10
C ARG A 94 -8.03 1.12 8.89
N SER A 95 -7.28 0.99 9.99
CA SER A 95 -6.01 0.27 10.01
C SER A 95 -6.19 -1.23 10.08
N ILE A 96 -5.32 -1.97 9.39
CA ILE A 96 -5.18 -3.43 9.49
C ILE A 96 -4.64 -3.78 10.89
N GLY A 97 -5.31 -4.71 11.55
CA GLY A 97 -4.93 -5.22 12.86
C GLY A 97 -5.22 -6.71 13.01
N GLN A 98 -5.16 -7.20 14.24
CA GLN A 98 -5.43 -8.60 14.56
C GLN A 98 -6.87 -9.00 14.19
N PHE A 99 -7.83 -8.10 14.36
CA PHE A 99 -9.22 -8.37 14.02
C PHE A 99 -9.39 -8.75 12.53
N GLU A 100 -8.78 -8.01 11.63
CA GLU A 100 -8.85 -8.28 10.19
C GLU A 100 -8.18 -9.61 9.82
N LEU A 101 -7.07 -9.95 10.47
CA LEU A 101 -6.42 -11.25 10.33
C LEU A 101 -7.34 -12.39 10.77
N ASP A 102 -7.94 -12.27 11.95
CA ASP A 102 -8.83 -13.31 12.48
C ASP A 102 -10.07 -13.52 11.61
N GLN A 103 -10.66 -12.44 11.07
CA GLN A 103 -11.79 -12.50 10.15
C GLN A 103 -11.44 -13.18 8.81
N ILE A 104 -10.29 -12.85 8.23
CA ILE A 104 -9.82 -13.48 6.98
C ILE A 104 -9.52 -14.97 7.22
N PHE A 105 -8.83 -15.30 8.32
CA PHE A 105 -8.55 -16.67 8.69
C PHE A 105 -9.83 -17.50 8.86
N ALA A 106 -10.78 -17.00 9.64
CA ALA A 106 -12.05 -17.69 9.87
C ALA A 106 -12.86 -17.87 8.58
N ALA A 107 -12.88 -16.87 7.70
CA ALA A 107 -13.55 -16.93 6.41
C ALA A 107 -12.94 -18.00 5.50
N LEU A 108 -11.62 -18.08 5.42
CA LEU A 108 -10.92 -19.09 4.62
C LEU A 108 -11.06 -20.50 5.21
N ALA A 109 -10.94 -20.65 6.53
CA ALA A 109 -11.15 -21.93 7.20
C ALA A 109 -12.57 -22.50 6.98
N LYS A 110 -13.57 -21.60 6.81
CA LYS A 110 -14.96 -22.00 6.53
C LYS A 110 -15.20 -22.27 5.04
N SER A 111 -14.70 -21.42 4.14
CA SER A 111 -15.01 -21.48 2.70
C SER A 111 -14.07 -22.35 1.90
N ASN A 112 -12.86 -22.62 2.39
CA ASN A 112 -11.83 -23.40 1.71
C ASN A 112 -11.03 -24.31 2.66
N PRO A 113 -11.71 -25.13 3.51
CA PRO A 113 -11.05 -25.92 4.57
C PRO A 113 -9.99 -26.89 4.04
N ASP A 114 -10.21 -27.43 2.87
CA ASP A 114 -9.33 -28.43 2.24
C ASP A 114 -8.37 -27.78 1.21
N SER A 115 -8.29 -26.45 1.16
CA SER A 115 -7.52 -25.69 0.16
C SER A 115 -7.80 -26.16 -1.28
N ALA A 116 -9.09 -26.44 -1.57
CA ALA A 116 -9.50 -27.00 -2.87
C ALA A 116 -9.55 -25.93 -3.99
N LYS A 117 -9.58 -24.66 -3.63
CA LYS A 117 -9.61 -23.51 -4.54
C LYS A 117 -8.42 -22.59 -4.29
N ASP A 118 -8.09 -21.80 -5.31
CA ASP A 118 -7.21 -20.66 -5.16
C ASP A 118 -7.84 -19.59 -4.25
N VAL A 119 -7.04 -18.66 -3.74
CA VAL A 119 -7.54 -17.58 -2.90
C VAL A 119 -7.51 -16.27 -3.68
N LEU A 120 -8.64 -15.56 -3.70
CA LEU A 120 -8.76 -14.19 -4.20
C LEU A 120 -9.05 -13.24 -3.04
N LEU A 121 -8.14 -12.33 -2.75
CA LEU A 121 -8.33 -11.24 -1.81
C LEU A 121 -8.65 -9.93 -2.55
N LEU A 122 -9.84 -9.39 -2.33
CA LEU A 122 -10.19 -8.04 -2.78
C LEU A 122 -9.68 -7.05 -1.73
N LEU A 123 -8.74 -6.19 -2.12
CA LEU A 123 -7.98 -5.35 -1.18
C LEU A 123 -8.20 -3.86 -1.45
N LEU A 124 -8.71 -3.16 -0.43
CA LEU A 124 -8.83 -1.71 -0.37
C LEU A 124 -8.51 -1.25 1.06
N SER A 125 -7.31 -0.72 1.29
CA SER A 125 -6.89 -0.33 2.63
C SER A 125 -5.78 0.71 2.60
N PRO A 126 -5.76 1.65 3.57
CA PRO A 126 -4.65 2.59 3.76
C PRO A 126 -3.43 1.92 4.42
N GLY A 127 -3.54 0.69 4.92
CA GLY A 127 -2.50 -0.01 5.64
C GLY A 127 -2.82 -0.22 7.12
N GLY A 128 -1.79 -0.35 7.95
CA GLY A 128 -1.92 -0.62 9.39
C GLY A 128 -0.73 -1.37 9.97
N GLY A 129 -0.99 -2.35 10.84
CA GLY A 129 0.05 -3.17 11.47
C GLY A 129 0.79 -4.06 10.48
N ILE A 130 2.11 -4.03 10.53
CA ILE A 130 2.99 -4.81 9.64
C ILE A 130 2.84 -6.31 9.89
N GLU A 131 2.86 -6.73 11.18
CA GLU A 131 2.76 -8.14 11.53
C GLU A 131 1.43 -8.77 11.11
N PRO A 132 0.25 -8.18 11.42
CA PRO A 132 -1.03 -8.70 10.92
C PRO A 132 -1.08 -8.77 9.40
N ALA A 133 -0.56 -7.77 8.69
CA ALA A 133 -0.53 -7.75 7.23
C ALA A 133 0.34 -8.89 6.66
N TYR A 134 1.53 -9.10 7.21
CA TYR A 134 2.38 -10.23 6.84
C TYR A 134 1.66 -11.57 7.08
N GLN A 135 1.00 -11.73 8.23
CA GLN A 135 0.27 -12.96 8.56
C GLN A 135 -0.95 -13.15 7.65
N ILE A 136 -1.70 -12.10 7.30
CA ILE A 136 -2.79 -12.18 6.32
C ILE A 136 -2.27 -12.73 4.99
N SER A 137 -1.15 -12.18 4.50
CA SER A 137 -0.51 -12.66 3.27
C SER A 137 -0.16 -14.14 3.35
N LYS A 138 0.44 -14.59 4.48
CA LYS A 138 0.81 -15.98 4.71
C LYS A 138 -0.40 -16.90 4.81
N VAL A 139 -1.45 -16.49 5.52
CA VAL A 139 -2.70 -17.24 5.64
C VAL A 139 -3.35 -17.44 4.27
N CYS A 140 -3.50 -16.36 3.49
CA CYS A 140 -4.05 -16.45 2.14
C CYS A 140 -3.24 -17.39 1.24
N LYS A 141 -1.90 -17.29 1.27
CA LYS A 141 -1.04 -18.17 0.48
C LYS A 141 -1.13 -19.63 0.90
N THR A 142 -1.18 -19.91 2.21
CA THR A 142 -1.25 -21.28 2.74
C THR A 142 -2.62 -21.92 2.49
N SER A 143 -3.69 -21.11 2.51
CA SER A 143 -5.06 -21.59 2.25
C SER A 143 -5.37 -21.74 0.76
N ALA A 144 -4.52 -21.27 -0.14
CA ALA A 144 -4.71 -21.40 -1.58
C ALA A 144 -4.30 -22.79 -2.06
N LYS A 145 -5.02 -23.31 -3.05
CA LYS A 145 -4.64 -24.57 -3.75
C LYS A 145 -3.29 -24.41 -4.44
N ASP A 146 -3.23 -23.46 -5.36
CA ASP A 146 -2.04 -23.19 -6.18
C ASP A 146 -1.62 -21.73 -6.07
N LYS A 147 -2.59 -20.80 -6.16
CA LYS A 147 -2.35 -19.36 -6.27
C LYS A 147 -3.10 -18.55 -5.23
N PHE A 148 -2.39 -17.59 -4.64
CA PHE A 148 -2.96 -16.46 -3.94
C PHE A 148 -2.94 -15.23 -4.85
N VAL A 149 -4.11 -14.70 -5.16
CA VAL A 149 -4.31 -13.52 -6.01
C VAL A 149 -4.84 -12.37 -5.17
N VAL A 150 -4.23 -11.20 -5.32
CA VAL A 150 -4.75 -9.94 -4.73
C VAL A 150 -5.32 -9.08 -5.84
N CYS A 151 -6.53 -8.57 -5.65
CA CYS A 151 -7.16 -7.65 -6.58
C CYS A 151 -7.31 -6.27 -5.95
N ILE A 152 -6.77 -5.22 -6.59
CA ILE A 152 -6.70 -3.86 -6.07
C ILE A 152 -7.52 -2.94 -6.96
N PRO A 153 -8.80 -2.66 -6.60
CA PRO A 153 -9.64 -1.74 -7.37
C PRO A 153 -9.22 -0.27 -7.22
N ARG A 154 -8.66 0.12 -6.07
CA ARG A 154 -8.20 1.49 -5.81
C ARG A 154 -6.86 1.48 -5.08
N GLN A 155 -6.85 1.55 -3.77
CA GLN A 155 -5.61 1.70 -3.00
C GLN A 155 -5.30 0.48 -2.14
N ALA A 156 -4.03 0.10 -2.15
CA ALA A 156 -3.43 -0.79 -1.16
C ALA A 156 -2.11 -0.15 -0.71
N LYS A 157 -2.13 0.61 0.40
CA LYS A 157 -0.98 1.39 0.86
C LYS A 157 -0.32 0.79 2.10
N SER A 158 0.96 1.10 2.31
CA SER A 158 1.70 0.72 3.51
C SER A 158 1.61 -0.79 3.77
N ALA A 159 1.12 -1.23 4.93
CA ALA A 159 0.92 -2.64 5.26
C ALA A 159 0.02 -3.39 4.26
N ALA A 160 -0.90 -2.71 3.55
CA ALA A 160 -1.69 -3.35 2.50
C ALA A 160 -0.83 -3.63 1.24
N THR A 161 0.14 -2.77 0.92
CA THR A 161 1.16 -3.09 -0.09
C THR A 161 1.91 -4.38 0.31
N LEU A 162 2.28 -4.50 1.58
CA LEU A 162 2.95 -5.71 2.07
C LEU A 162 2.11 -6.97 1.86
N ILE A 163 0.79 -6.92 2.10
CA ILE A 163 -0.10 -8.05 1.76
C ILE A 163 0.02 -8.41 0.28
N ALA A 164 -0.06 -7.41 -0.59
CA ALA A 164 0.01 -7.60 -2.03
C ALA A 164 1.35 -8.21 -2.49
N LEU A 165 2.48 -7.83 -1.86
CA LEU A 165 3.79 -8.41 -2.18
C LEU A 165 3.86 -9.93 -1.96
N GLY A 166 3.04 -10.49 -1.10
CA GLY A 166 3.01 -11.94 -0.88
C GLY A 166 2.11 -12.72 -1.85
N ALA A 167 1.30 -12.04 -2.67
CA ALA A 167 0.46 -12.69 -3.66
C ALA A 167 1.27 -13.27 -4.82
N ASP A 168 0.79 -14.31 -5.48
CA ASP A 168 1.39 -14.86 -6.70
C ASP A 168 1.09 -13.99 -7.91
N GLU A 169 -0.07 -13.32 -7.92
CA GLU A 169 -0.45 -12.35 -8.93
C GLU A 169 -1.16 -11.16 -8.26
N ILE A 170 -0.87 -9.96 -8.73
CA ILE A 170 -1.52 -8.72 -8.29
C ILE A 170 -2.32 -8.18 -9.46
N HIS A 171 -3.62 -8.20 -9.35
CA HIS A 171 -4.54 -7.72 -10.36
C HIS A 171 -4.95 -6.29 -10.03
N MET A 172 -4.53 -5.33 -10.84
CA MET A 172 -4.78 -3.91 -10.60
C MET A 172 -5.76 -3.34 -11.62
N SER A 173 -6.70 -2.52 -11.15
CA SER A 173 -7.48 -1.67 -12.04
C SER A 173 -6.63 -0.48 -12.53
N LEU A 174 -7.14 0.25 -13.53
CA LEU A 174 -6.46 1.47 -14.01
C LEU A 174 -6.34 2.57 -12.94
N LEU A 175 -7.22 2.55 -11.95
CA LEU A 175 -7.19 3.48 -10.81
C LEU A 175 -6.59 2.80 -9.55
N GLY A 176 -6.20 1.52 -9.69
CA GLY A 176 -5.54 0.78 -8.63
C GLY A 176 -4.12 1.28 -8.43
N HIS A 177 -3.70 1.39 -7.17
CA HIS A 177 -2.32 1.78 -6.85
C HIS A 177 -1.85 1.16 -5.55
N LEU A 178 -0.55 1.01 -5.46
CA LEU A 178 0.16 0.68 -4.24
C LEU A 178 0.63 1.97 -3.55
N GLY A 179 1.20 1.83 -2.38
CA GLY A 179 1.90 2.92 -1.70
C GLY A 179 3.17 2.44 -1.04
N PRO A 180 4.05 3.35 -0.62
CA PRO A 180 5.25 3.03 0.15
C PRO A 180 4.92 2.23 1.42
N ILE A 181 5.92 1.45 1.89
CA ILE A 181 5.81 0.66 3.11
C ILE A 181 6.56 1.37 4.26
N ASP A 182 6.71 2.68 4.20
CA ASP A 182 7.41 3.45 5.22
C ASP A 182 6.61 3.44 6.54
N PRO A 183 7.16 2.92 7.64
CA PRO A 183 6.47 2.86 8.91
C PRO A 183 6.19 4.25 9.48
N GLN A 184 5.00 4.41 10.06
CA GLN A 184 4.59 5.63 10.74
C GLN A 184 4.61 5.43 12.25
N VAL A 185 5.20 6.36 12.98
CA VAL A 185 5.17 6.38 14.44
C VAL A 185 4.51 7.67 14.91
N GLN A 186 3.39 7.56 15.61
CA GLN A 186 2.57 8.69 16.05
C GLN A 186 2.13 9.62 14.89
N GLY A 187 1.92 9.05 13.71
CA GLY A 187 1.50 9.78 12.50
C GLY A 187 2.63 10.52 11.76
N LEU A 188 3.89 10.27 12.15
CA LEU A 188 5.06 10.82 11.46
C LEU A 188 5.89 9.67 10.86
N PRO A 189 6.54 9.88 9.71
CA PRO A 189 7.45 8.89 9.13
C PRO A 189 8.57 8.54 10.11
N ALA A 190 8.79 7.24 10.35
CA ALA A 190 9.85 6.80 11.26
C ALA A 190 11.24 7.30 10.82
N LEU A 191 11.49 7.36 9.51
CA LEU A 191 12.73 7.92 8.95
C LEU A 191 12.82 9.44 9.06
N GLY A 192 11.74 10.14 9.39
CA GLY A 192 11.71 11.61 9.44
C GLY A 192 12.71 12.20 10.44
N VAL A 193 12.96 11.52 11.55
CA VAL A 193 13.94 11.97 12.56
C VAL A 193 15.36 11.86 12.02
N SER A 194 15.74 10.73 11.43
CA SER A 194 17.08 10.53 10.84
C SER A 194 17.31 11.54 9.69
N GLN A 195 16.33 11.73 8.81
CA GLN A 195 16.40 12.72 7.73
C GLN A 195 16.52 14.16 8.25
N ALA A 196 15.82 14.48 9.33
CA ALA A 196 15.94 15.81 9.98
C ALA A 196 17.35 16.02 10.53
N LEU A 197 17.94 15.00 11.15
CA LEU A 197 19.32 15.09 11.67
C LEU A 197 20.35 15.27 10.55
N GLU A 198 20.21 14.55 9.43
CA GLU A 198 21.05 14.74 8.24
C GLU A 198 20.91 16.16 7.68
N THR A 199 19.67 16.66 7.60
CA THR A 199 19.41 18.03 7.16
C THR A 199 20.09 19.06 8.07
N LEU A 200 20.01 18.85 9.39
CA LEU A 200 20.67 19.73 10.37
C LEU A 200 22.20 19.65 10.25
N ALA A 201 22.78 18.47 10.02
CA ALA A 201 24.22 18.33 9.80
C ALA A 201 24.68 19.15 8.58
N VAL A 202 23.97 19.06 7.47
CA VAL A 202 24.25 19.85 6.25
C VAL A 202 24.10 21.36 6.51
N LEU A 203 23.11 21.78 7.31
CA LEU A 203 22.93 23.18 7.68
C LEU A 203 24.09 23.70 8.56
N VAL A 204 24.60 22.88 9.48
CA VAL A 204 25.77 23.23 10.30
C VAL A 204 27.05 23.34 9.48
N GLU A 205 27.25 22.48 8.47
CA GLU A 205 28.38 22.60 7.53
C GLU A 205 28.34 23.92 6.78
N ARG A 206 27.16 24.36 6.34
CA ARG A 206 26.98 25.64 5.63
C ARG A 206 27.07 26.86 6.55
N HIS A 207 26.68 26.71 7.82
CA HIS A 207 26.62 27.77 8.81
C HIS A 207 27.22 27.31 10.14
N PRO A 208 28.57 27.17 10.24
CA PRO A 208 29.23 26.60 11.43
C PRO A 208 28.89 27.34 12.74
N GLY A 209 28.59 28.63 12.68
CA GLY A 209 28.18 29.42 13.85
C GLY A 209 26.84 28.98 14.48
N SER A 210 26.03 28.17 13.78
CA SER A 210 24.75 27.64 14.29
C SER A 210 24.90 26.33 15.08
N ALA A 211 26.07 25.70 15.11
CA ALA A 211 26.30 24.38 15.70
C ALA A 211 25.81 24.30 17.16
N ASN A 212 26.20 25.26 18.01
CA ASN A 212 25.83 25.25 19.43
C ASN A 212 24.31 25.41 19.62
N MET A 213 23.64 26.20 18.79
CA MET A 213 22.19 26.37 18.84
C MET A 213 21.47 25.04 18.53
N PHE A 214 21.86 24.36 17.45
CA PHE A 214 21.28 23.05 17.10
C PHE A 214 21.62 21.98 18.13
N ALA A 215 22.85 21.93 18.64
CA ALA A 215 23.24 20.99 19.70
C ALA A 215 22.36 21.14 20.95
N THR A 216 22.13 22.37 21.40
CA THR A 216 21.27 22.66 22.56
C THR A 216 19.82 22.26 22.28
N TYR A 217 19.30 22.51 21.09
CA TYR A 217 17.96 22.11 20.70
C TYR A 217 17.80 20.59 20.69
N LEU A 218 18.72 19.86 20.05
CA LEU A 218 18.69 18.41 19.93
C LEU A 218 18.80 17.71 21.29
N GLN A 219 19.66 18.21 22.18
CA GLN A 219 19.83 17.67 23.54
C GLN A 219 18.53 17.59 24.33
N ASN A 220 17.60 18.53 24.07
CA ASN A 220 16.32 18.61 24.77
C ASN A 220 15.14 17.98 23.99
N SER A 221 15.32 17.69 22.70
CA SER A 221 14.20 17.31 21.80
C SER A 221 14.29 15.89 21.29
N VAL A 222 15.48 15.28 21.21
CA VAL A 222 15.69 13.97 20.56
C VAL A 222 16.39 13.02 21.53
N ARG A 223 15.78 11.84 21.70
CA ARG A 223 16.40 10.73 22.44
C ARG A 223 17.07 9.78 21.46
N ILE A 224 18.31 9.40 21.72
CA ILE A 224 19.08 8.52 20.84
C ILE A 224 18.43 7.12 20.70
N GLU A 225 17.77 6.66 21.77
CA GLU A 225 17.04 5.40 21.78
C GLU A 225 15.85 5.40 20.82
N GLN A 226 15.22 6.57 20.61
CA GLN A 226 14.12 6.72 19.66
C GLN A 226 14.60 6.58 18.21
N ILE A 227 15.75 7.14 17.89
CA ILE A 227 16.35 7.02 16.56
C ILE A 227 16.61 5.54 16.25
N GLY A 228 17.32 4.84 17.12
CA GLY A 228 17.58 3.40 16.95
C GLY A 228 16.31 2.55 16.88
N TYR A 229 15.26 2.92 17.62
CA TYR A 229 13.97 2.25 17.56
C TYR A 229 13.29 2.44 16.20
N TYR A 230 13.29 3.65 15.66
CA TYR A 230 12.66 3.96 14.37
C TYR A 230 13.38 3.29 13.20
N GLU A 231 14.72 3.27 13.22
CA GLU A 231 15.49 2.52 12.22
C GLU A 231 15.18 1.02 12.25
N ARG A 232 15.08 0.43 13.44
CA ARG A 232 14.71 -0.99 13.59
C ARG A 232 13.31 -1.30 13.05
N ILE A 233 12.34 -0.40 13.21
CA ILE A 233 11.01 -0.57 12.64
C ILE A 233 11.10 -0.57 11.11
N CYS A 234 11.85 0.34 10.51
CA CYS A 234 12.04 0.39 9.06
C CYS A 234 12.74 -0.87 8.54
N GLU A 235 13.83 -1.29 9.18
CA GLU A 235 14.52 -2.53 8.80
C GLU A 235 13.64 -3.77 8.98
N SER A 236 12.75 -3.80 9.97
CA SER A 236 11.75 -4.86 10.11
C SER A 236 10.76 -4.88 8.93
N ALA A 237 10.31 -3.71 8.45
CA ALA A 237 9.46 -3.60 7.28
C ALA A 237 10.16 -4.13 6.02
N VAL A 238 11.45 -3.76 5.83
CA VAL A 238 12.28 -4.30 4.73
C VAL A 238 12.37 -5.82 4.82
N GLN A 239 12.64 -6.39 6.00
CA GLN A 239 12.75 -7.85 6.17
C GLN A 239 11.45 -8.58 5.82
N TYR A 240 10.29 -8.06 6.22
CA TYR A 240 9.00 -8.65 5.86
C TYR A 240 8.74 -8.59 4.36
N ALA A 241 8.99 -7.43 3.73
CA ALA A 241 8.83 -7.26 2.30
C ALA A 241 9.77 -8.19 1.51
N GLU A 242 11.06 -8.25 1.89
CA GLU A 242 12.03 -9.15 1.28
C GLU A 242 11.63 -10.62 1.37
N ARG A 243 11.17 -11.07 2.55
CA ARG A 243 10.69 -12.46 2.74
C ARG A 243 9.53 -12.82 1.82
N LEU A 244 8.60 -11.90 1.60
CA LEU A 244 7.47 -12.13 0.70
C LEU A 244 7.91 -12.13 -0.76
N LEU A 245 8.81 -11.23 -1.14
CA LEU A 245 9.36 -11.12 -2.49
C LEU A 245 10.32 -12.26 -2.84
N SER A 246 11.05 -12.82 -1.87
CA SER A 246 12.05 -13.87 -2.11
C SER A 246 11.46 -15.18 -2.67
N SER A 247 10.16 -15.38 -2.52
CA SER A 247 9.47 -16.52 -3.12
C SER A 247 9.16 -16.33 -4.61
N LYS A 248 9.38 -15.14 -5.17
CA LYS A 248 9.04 -14.76 -6.54
C LYS A 248 10.23 -14.97 -7.49
N SER A 249 9.95 -15.58 -8.63
CA SER A 249 10.89 -15.69 -9.74
C SER A 249 10.77 -14.49 -10.68
N ALA A 250 11.81 -14.21 -11.46
CA ALA A 250 11.79 -13.21 -12.54
C ALA A 250 11.43 -11.78 -12.10
N LEU A 251 11.80 -11.39 -10.88
CA LEU A 251 11.75 -9.99 -10.46
C LEU A 251 12.74 -9.15 -11.28
N PRO A 252 12.42 -7.89 -11.62
CA PRO A 252 13.31 -6.99 -12.36
C PRO A 252 14.60 -6.63 -11.60
N LYS A 253 14.54 -6.68 -10.27
CA LYS A 253 15.63 -6.39 -9.33
C LYS A 253 15.64 -7.43 -8.21
N PRO A 254 16.75 -7.56 -7.44
CA PRO A 254 16.77 -8.39 -6.23
C PRO A 254 15.66 -8.01 -5.24
N ALA A 255 15.06 -9.01 -4.59
CA ALA A 255 13.99 -8.79 -3.61
C ALA A 255 14.36 -7.79 -2.51
N ALA A 256 15.61 -7.85 -2.01
CA ALA A 256 16.12 -6.91 -1.01
C ALA A 256 16.18 -5.46 -1.53
N GLU A 257 16.50 -5.24 -2.80
CA GLU A 257 16.54 -3.91 -3.41
C GLU A 257 15.15 -3.33 -3.53
N ILE A 258 14.20 -4.10 -4.06
CA ILE A 258 12.78 -3.68 -4.17
C ILE A 258 12.20 -3.35 -2.78
N ALA A 259 12.47 -4.20 -1.79
CA ALA A 259 12.01 -3.99 -0.43
C ALA A 259 12.55 -2.68 0.17
N ARG A 260 13.85 -2.39 -0.04
CA ARG A 260 14.47 -1.14 0.40
C ARG A 260 13.90 0.08 -0.32
N GLU A 261 13.69 0.01 -1.64
CA GLU A 261 13.07 1.09 -2.41
C GLU A 261 11.69 1.43 -1.85
N LEU A 262 10.85 0.42 -1.60
CA LEU A 262 9.48 0.63 -1.09
C LEU A 262 9.44 1.20 0.34
N VAL A 263 10.48 1.00 1.15
CA VAL A 263 10.53 1.50 2.53
C VAL A 263 11.25 2.84 2.64
N HIS A 264 12.34 3.07 1.88
CA HIS A 264 13.27 4.19 2.12
C HIS A 264 13.27 5.28 1.05
N GLU A 265 12.89 4.97 -0.21
CA GLU A 265 13.09 5.89 -1.32
C GLU A 265 11.98 6.95 -1.46
N TYR A 266 10.77 6.62 -1.02
CA TYR A 266 9.62 7.52 -1.14
C TYR A 266 9.63 8.58 -0.04
N LYS A 267 9.37 9.84 -0.43
CA LYS A 267 9.42 10.99 0.48
C LYS A 267 8.09 11.30 1.16
N ASP A 268 7.01 10.71 0.67
CA ASP A 268 5.65 10.92 1.19
C ASP A 268 4.95 9.58 1.36
N HIS A 269 4.44 9.32 2.56
CA HIS A 269 3.62 8.14 2.86
C HIS A 269 2.37 8.04 1.98
N GLY A 270 1.84 9.17 1.53
CA GLY A 270 0.71 9.26 0.63
C GLY A 270 1.03 8.97 -0.84
N PHE A 271 2.32 8.76 -1.20
CA PHE A 271 2.74 8.59 -2.58
C PHE A 271 1.94 7.49 -3.31
N VAL A 272 1.63 7.73 -4.57
CA VAL A 272 0.89 6.80 -5.42
C VAL A 272 1.87 6.06 -6.31
N ILE A 273 2.09 4.79 -6.02
CA ILE A 273 2.79 3.85 -6.89
C ILE A 273 1.76 3.32 -7.87
N ASP A 274 1.66 3.94 -9.04
CA ASP A 274 0.67 3.59 -10.04
C ASP A 274 0.97 2.26 -10.75
N LEU A 275 0.13 1.90 -11.70
CA LEU A 275 0.27 0.64 -12.45
C LEU A 275 1.63 0.54 -13.17
N ALA A 276 2.10 1.64 -13.77
CA ALA A 276 3.36 1.63 -14.53
C ALA A 276 4.56 1.46 -13.62
N GLU A 277 4.57 2.14 -12.49
CA GLU A 277 5.62 2.05 -11.48
C GLU A 277 5.59 0.69 -10.74
N ALA A 278 4.40 0.16 -10.45
CA ALA A 278 4.25 -1.18 -9.90
C ALA A 278 4.82 -2.25 -10.85
N MET A 279 4.62 -2.11 -12.17
CA MET A 279 5.24 -2.98 -13.18
C MET A 279 6.76 -2.79 -13.26
N GLU A 280 7.27 -1.58 -13.04
CA GLU A 280 8.73 -1.35 -12.99
C GLU A 280 9.37 -2.05 -11.79
N HIS A 281 8.70 -2.07 -10.62
CA HIS A 281 9.20 -2.74 -9.43
C HIS A 281 9.06 -4.27 -9.47
N LEU A 282 7.92 -4.78 -9.93
CA LEU A 282 7.57 -6.19 -9.77
C LEU A 282 7.60 -6.97 -11.10
N GLY A 283 7.50 -6.28 -12.25
CA GLY A 283 7.46 -6.89 -13.58
C GLY A 283 6.06 -7.30 -14.03
N ASP A 284 5.90 -7.42 -15.35
CA ASP A 284 4.63 -7.76 -16.02
C ASP A 284 4.12 -9.18 -15.67
N THR A 285 5.01 -10.04 -15.19
CA THR A 285 4.66 -11.40 -14.77
C THR A 285 3.75 -11.39 -13.55
N TRP A 286 3.95 -10.44 -12.64
CA TRP A 286 3.23 -10.36 -11.36
C TRP A 286 2.04 -9.43 -11.39
N ILE A 287 2.11 -8.37 -12.20
CA ILE A 287 1.03 -7.38 -12.32
C ILE A 287 0.14 -7.74 -13.50
N LYS A 288 -1.16 -7.93 -13.24
CA LYS A 288 -2.18 -8.23 -14.23
C LYS A 288 -3.21 -7.12 -14.31
N VAL A 289 -3.71 -6.87 -15.51
CA VAL A 289 -4.73 -5.84 -15.77
C VAL A 289 -5.85 -6.42 -16.62
N ALA A 290 -7.03 -5.80 -16.57
CA ALA A 290 -8.17 -6.15 -17.40
C ALA A 290 -8.58 -7.64 -17.33
N THR A 291 -8.42 -8.25 -16.15
CA THR A 291 -8.79 -9.64 -15.89
C THR A 291 -10.23 -9.76 -15.41
N PRO A 292 -10.86 -10.96 -15.49
CA PRO A 292 -12.17 -11.19 -14.88
C PRO A 292 -12.23 -10.84 -13.41
N GLU A 293 -11.14 -11.09 -12.66
CA GLU A 293 -11.01 -10.75 -11.23
C GLU A 293 -11.08 -9.24 -11.03
N VAL A 294 -10.40 -8.45 -11.87
CA VAL A 294 -10.49 -6.96 -11.84
C VAL A 294 -11.92 -6.50 -12.12
N MET A 295 -12.59 -7.11 -13.09
CA MET A 295 -13.99 -6.76 -13.43
C MET A 295 -14.94 -7.03 -12.27
N ALA A 296 -14.80 -8.19 -11.61
CA ALA A 296 -15.57 -8.52 -10.41
C ALA A 296 -15.27 -7.55 -9.26
N ALA A 297 -13.98 -7.25 -9.03
CA ALA A 297 -13.55 -6.32 -7.98
C ALA A 297 -14.07 -4.89 -8.22
N GLU A 298 -14.03 -4.39 -9.44
CA GLU A 298 -14.57 -3.07 -9.81
C GLU A 298 -16.09 -2.99 -9.58
N ARG A 299 -16.83 -4.04 -9.93
CA ARG A 299 -18.28 -4.09 -9.68
C ARG A 299 -18.60 -4.10 -8.20
N LEU A 300 -17.87 -4.92 -7.42
CA LEU A 300 -18.03 -4.96 -5.96
C LEU A 300 -17.63 -3.63 -5.31
N TYR A 301 -16.53 -3.03 -5.76
CA TYR A 301 -16.09 -1.73 -5.26
C TYR A 301 -17.14 -0.63 -5.51
N ARG A 302 -17.75 -0.59 -6.70
CA ARG A 302 -18.83 0.38 -7.01
C ARG A 302 -20.05 0.20 -6.12
N LEU A 303 -20.43 -1.06 -5.83
CA LEU A 303 -21.50 -1.33 -4.86
C LEU A 303 -21.10 -0.84 -3.47
N PHE A 304 -19.91 -1.18 -3.02
CA PHE A 304 -19.36 -0.76 -1.73
C PHE A 304 -19.33 0.76 -1.56
N GLU A 305 -18.79 1.48 -2.52
CA GLU A 305 -18.72 2.95 -2.49
C GLU A 305 -20.10 3.59 -2.47
N ARG A 306 -21.02 3.10 -3.30
CA ARG A 306 -22.40 3.59 -3.33
C ARG A 306 -23.08 3.44 -1.98
N VAL A 307 -23.00 2.26 -1.38
CA VAL A 307 -23.63 1.99 -0.08
C VAL A 307 -22.97 2.84 1.01
N ASN A 308 -21.65 2.98 1.02
CA ASN A 308 -20.94 3.85 1.96
C ASN A 308 -21.33 5.32 1.83
N LEU A 309 -21.45 5.82 0.61
CA LEU A 309 -21.87 7.20 0.38
C LEU A 309 -23.22 7.48 1.05
N PHE A 310 -24.21 6.62 0.83
CA PHE A 310 -25.56 6.84 1.38
C PHE A 310 -25.67 6.48 2.87
N LEU A 311 -24.92 5.50 3.36
CA LEU A 311 -24.79 5.25 4.81
C LEU A 311 -24.21 6.47 5.53
N GLY A 312 -23.15 7.05 4.99
CA GLY A 312 -22.57 8.28 5.52
C GLY A 312 -23.56 9.44 5.53
N PHE A 313 -24.27 9.64 4.41
CA PHE A 313 -25.20 10.74 4.23
C PHE A 313 -26.46 10.63 5.12
N TYR A 314 -27.10 9.44 5.16
CA TYR A 314 -28.38 9.30 5.86
C TYR A 314 -28.27 8.80 7.30
N LYS A 315 -27.21 8.10 7.63
CA LYS A 315 -27.07 7.39 8.93
C LYS A 315 -25.81 7.78 9.73
N SER A 316 -24.91 8.56 9.16
CA SER A 316 -23.58 8.82 9.74
C SER A 316 -22.83 7.53 10.07
N LYS A 317 -22.94 6.53 9.20
CA LYS A 317 -22.33 5.21 9.36
C LYS A 317 -21.39 4.90 8.20
N VAL A 318 -20.52 3.94 8.43
CA VAL A 318 -19.56 3.39 7.46
C VAL A 318 -19.66 1.88 7.44
N LEU A 319 -19.58 1.30 6.24
CA LEU A 319 -19.53 -0.14 6.00
C LEU A 319 -18.08 -0.54 5.73
N TRP A 320 -17.64 -1.62 6.36
CA TRP A 320 -16.38 -2.29 6.05
C TRP A 320 -16.62 -3.76 5.74
N ILE A 321 -15.63 -4.35 5.08
CA ILE A 321 -15.60 -5.79 4.85
C ILE A 321 -14.23 -6.32 5.31
N ALA A 322 -14.26 -7.34 6.17
CA ALA A 322 -13.09 -8.10 6.55
C ALA A 322 -13.45 -9.60 6.57
N GLY A 323 -12.84 -10.39 5.69
CA GLY A 323 -13.13 -11.82 5.53
C GLY A 323 -14.15 -12.12 4.44
N SER A 324 -15.21 -12.86 4.74
CA SER A 324 -16.25 -13.24 3.76
C SER A 324 -17.10 -12.05 3.33
N VAL A 325 -17.39 -11.94 2.04
CA VAL A 325 -18.32 -10.92 1.51
C VAL A 325 -19.79 -11.14 1.91
N SER A 326 -20.11 -12.28 2.48
CA SER A 326 -21.46 -12.62 2.97
C SER A 326 -21.63 -12.52 4.49
N GLU A 327 -20.55 -12.65 5.26
CA GLU A 327 -20.60 -12.71 6.73
C GLU A 327 -19.63 -11.72 7.40
N GLY A 328 -18.60 -11.26 6.67
CA GLY A 328 -17.59 -10.33 7.18
C GLY A 328 -17.92 -8.87 6.91
N ILE A 329 -19.20 -8.50 6.90
CA ILE A 329 -19.67 -7.13 6.66
C ILE A 329 -19.97 -6.49 8.01
N PHE A 330 -19.49 -5.28 8.21
CA PHE A 330 -19.64 -4.53 9.46
C PHE A 330 -20.08 -3.11 9.17
N ILE A 331 -21.11 -2.63 9.88
CA ILE A 331 -21.60 -1.27 9.80
C ILE A 331 -21.46 -0.58 11.15
N PHE A 332 -20.65 0.46 11.21
CA PHE A 332 -20.33 1.20 12.43
C PHE A 332 -20.70 2.69 12.32
N ASP A 333 -20.71 3.35 13.46
CA ASP A 333 -20.81 4.81 13.48
C ASP A 333 -19.53 5.41 12.90
N ARG A 334 -19.69 6.38 12.00
CA ARG A 334 -18.54 7.09 11.43
C ARG A 334 -17.82 7.86 12.54
N PRO A 335 -16.51 7.73 12.68
CA PRO A 335 -15.77 8.51 13.66
C PRO A 335 -16.04 9.99 13.45
N LYS A 336 -16.36 10.72 14.53
CA LYS A 336 -16.42 12.16 14.45
C LYS A 336 -15.04 12.67 14.07
N THR A 337 -14.89 13.29 12.92
CA THR A 337 -13.66 13.99 12.56
C THR A 337 -13.39 15.00 13.69
N ARG A 338 -12.32 14.77 14.46
CA ARG A 338 -11.79 15.82 15.34
C ARG A 338 -11.46 16.98 14.41
N GLY A 339 -12.14 18.09 14.58
CA GLY A 339 -12.00 19.27 13.74
C GLY A 339 -10.53 19.58 13.49
N ALA A 340 -10.23 19.89 12.22
CA ALA A 340 -8.93 20.33 11.76
C ALA A 340 -8.59 21.68 12.39
#